data_94877df6e3dccb55ce6a544fe86784ed
#
_entry.id   94877df6e3dccb55ce6a544fe86784ed
#
_cell.length_a   1.000
_cell.length_b   1.000
_cell.length_c   1.000
_cell.angle_alpha   90.00
_cell.angle_beta   90.00
_cell.angle_gamma   90.00
#
_symmetry.space_group_name_H-M   'P 1'
#
loop_
_entity.id
_entity.type
_entity.pdbx_description
1 polymer ?
#
loop_
_entity_poly.entity_id
_entity_poly.type
_entity_poly.pdbx_seq_one_letter_code
_entity_poly.pdbx_strand_id
1 'polypeptide(L)'
;MNIKRNIDELIGNTPILEIPTVRTDWELYLKLEYFNPAGSFKDRTAYALMNAAEKSGKLKKGMEIFESSSGNTAKALAMLSAARGYKFTAIVDKHAPADKLNSIRAYGGKLHFCTDEEDPKGGHLVDVRRRAAKKLAEETNGVNLDQYDNPENPKGFYNTLGKEILEQVPDIDYLIGTIGTGSSLSGSGHYLKEHNKDVKIIALEPKGSSHFSPRGHGYFISGPGYPAGAILPKNIDTTILDKNDYVSDKEAFNTMRFFGEHKGLLVGDSSGMVLYYAMKFIKEEPVSEKINKMVLIISDSGESYLSHAFNDSWMIEKELLDKQITKDLAEFYI
;
A
#
# COMPACT_ATOMS: atom_id res chain seq x y z
N MET A 1 -15.81 -12.92 25.16
CA MET A 1 -15.48 -13.23 23.77
C MET A 1 -16.00 -12.11 22.89
N ASN A 2 -15.17 -11.54 22.01
CA ASN A 2 -15.58 -10.45 21.10
C ASN A 2 -15.96 -11.05 19.73
N ILE A 3 -17.21 -11.52 19.62
CA ILE A 3 -17.72 -12.12 18.37
C ILE A 3 -18.05 -10.99 17.40
N LYS A 4 -17.40 -10.99 16.24
CA LYS A 4 -17.70 -10.07 15.12
C LYS A 4 -18.87 -10.61 14.29
N ARG A 5 -19.70 -9.71 13.80
CA ARG A 5 -20.92 -10.07 13.05
C ARG A 5 -20.80 -9.80 11.55
N ASN A 6 -19.91 -8.88 11.20
CA ASN A 6 -19.66 -8.48 9.81
C ASN A 6 -18.17 -8.51 9.53
N ILE A 7 -17.80 -8.73 8.26
CA ILE A 7 -16.41 -8.78 7.83
C ILE A 7 -15.67 -7.45 8.04
N ASP A 8 -16.34 -6.34 7.88
CA ASP A 8 -15.80 -4.99 8.08
C ASP A 8 -15.42 -4.69 9.54
N GLU A 9 -15.99 -5.38 10.52
CA GLU A 9 -15.55 -5.30 11.93
C GLU A 9 -14.18 -5.95 12.19
N LEU A 10 -13.64 -6.66 11.22
CA LEU A 10 -12.30 -7.24 11.27
C LEU A 10 -11.22 -6.31 10.67
N ILE A 11 -11.62 -5.21 10.04
CA ILE A 11 -10.68 -4.25 9.45
C ILE A 11 -10.04 -3.42 10.57
N GLY A 12 -8.72 -3.31 10.51
CA GLY A 12 -7.94 -2.62 11.53
C GLY A 12 -7.58 -3.49 12.73
N ASN A 13 -7.09 -2.85 13.78
CA ASN A 13 -6.53 -3.51 14.96
C ASN A 13 -5.51 -4.60 14.60
N THR A 14 -4.72 -4.33 13.57
CA THR A 14 -3.72 -5.26 13.06
C THR A 14 -2.57 -5.42 14.07
N PRO A 15 -1.93 -6.60 14.14
CA PRO A 15 -0.83 -6.82 15.06
C PRO A 15 0.41 -6.02 14.67
N ILE A 16 1.24 -5.75 15.68
CA ILE A 16 2.61 -5.30 15.53
C ILE A 16 3.54 -6.45 15.93
N LEU A 17 4.61 -6.64 15.17
CA LEU A 17 5.65 -7.62 15.43
C LEU A 17 6.99 -6.89 15.58
N GLU A 18 7.66 -7.08 16.70
CA GLU A 18 9.05 -6.64 16.86
C GLU A 18 9.99 -7.61 16.15
N ILE A 19 10.98 -7.07 15.45
CA ILE A 19 11.99 -7.89 14.79
C ILE A 19 13.40 -7.50 15.27
N PRO A 20 14.18 -8.45 15.80
CA PRO A 20 15.49 -8.17 16.33
C PRO A 20 16.49 -7.84 15.21
N THR A 21 17.41 -6.91 15.53
CA THR A 21 18.52 -6.51 14.66
C THR A 21 19.83 -6.52 15.43
N VAL A 22 20.96 -6.46 14.74
CA VAL A 22 22.30 -6.35 15.38
C VAL A 22 22.53 -5.00 16.07
N ARG A 23 21.67 -4.00 15.79
CA ARG A 23 21.72 -2.65 16.38
C ARG A 23 20.81 -2.56 17.61
N THR A 24 21.40 -2.73 18.79
CA THR A 24 20.68 -2.73 20.08
C THR A 24 20.13 -1.37 20.51
N ASP A 25 20.54 -0.30 19.84
CA ASP A 25 20.02 1.06 20.01
C ASP A 25 18.79 1.34 19.11
N TRP A 26 18.23 0.30 18.45
CA TRP A 26 17.02 0.38 17.64
C TRP A 26 16.03 -0.74 18.00
N GLU A 27 14.78 -0.35 18.18
CA GLU A 27 13.63 -1.25 18.24
C GLU A 27 12.86 -1.12 16.92
N LEU A 28 12.76 -2.23 16.18
CA LEU A 28 12.13 -2.28 14.86
C LEU A 28 10.81 -3.01 14.92
N TYR A 29 9.73 -2.34 14.56
CA TYR A 29 8.37 -2.80 14.64
C TYR A 29 7.71 -2.90 13.27
N LEU A 30 7.12 -4.05 12.96
CA LEU A 30 6.39 -4.32 11.74
C LEU A 30 4.88 -4.20 12.00
N LYS A 31 4.22 -3.19 11.47
CA LYS A 31 2.76 -3.07 11.50
C LYS A 31 2.17 -3.94 10.39
N LEU A 32 1.63 -5.10 10.74
CA LEU A 32 1.27 -6.18 9.82
C LEU A 32 -0.13 -5.96 9.20
N GLU A 33 -0.22 -5.08 8.22
CA GLU A 33 -1.48 -4.69 7.58
C GLU A 33 -2.10 -5.80 6.69
N TYR A 34 -1.36 -6.85 6.37
CA TYR A 34 -1.92 -8.02 5.67
C TYR A 34 -2.83 -8.90 6.53
N PHE A 35 -2.93 -8.63 7.84
CA PHE A 35 -3.94 -9.25 8.72
C PHE A 35 -5.35 -8.68 8.54
N ASN A 36 -5.52 -7.61 7.78
CA ASN A 36 -6.86 -7.18 7.34
C ASN A 36 -7.54 -8.27 6.48
N PRO A 37 -8.88 -8.37 6.47
CA PRO A 37 -9.62 -9.49 5.86
C PRO A 37 -9.36 -9.74 4.37
N ALA A 38 -9.15 -8.68 3.57
CA ALA A 38 -8.75 -8.85 2.16
C ALA A 38 -7.22 -8.93 1.98
N GLY A 39 -6.43 -8.91 3.07
CA GLY A 39 -5.00 -9.13 3.08
C GLY A 39 -4.16 -7.91 2.81
N SER A 40 -4.65 -6.69 3.06
CA SER A 40 -3.84 -5.47 2.92
C SER A 40 -4.40 -4.26 3.67
N PHE A 41 -3.58 -3.22 3.82
CA PHE A 41 -4.04 -1.93 4.37
C PHE A 41 -5.10 -1.23 3.50
N LYS A 42 -5.33 -1.69 2.26
CA LYS A 42 -6.38 -1.13 1.39
C LYS A 42 -7.79 -1.46 1.85
N ASP A 43 -7.95 -2.39 2.75
CA ASP A 43 -9.21 -2.64 3.44
C ASP A 43 -9.67 -1.39 4.20
N ARG A 44 -8.73 -0.66 4.83
CA ARG A 44 -8.99 0.62 5.48
C ARG A 44 -9.42 1.70 4.48
N THR A 45 -8.76 1.76 3.31
CA THR A 45 -9.15 2.64 2.20
C THR A 45 -10.59 2.37 1.77
N ALA A 46 -10.91 1.12 1.46
CA ALA A 46 -12.24 0.71 0.99
C ALA A 46 -13.32 1.01 2.06
N TYR A 47 -13.03 0.68 3.31
CA TYR A 47 -13.92 0.92 4.44
C TYR A 47 -14.21 2.42 4.64
N ALA A 48 -13.18 3.26 4.66
CA ALA A 48 -13.32 4.70 4.85
C ALA A 48 -14.13 5.35 3.73
N LEU A 49 -13.79 5.03 2.47
CA LEU A 49 -14.45 5.59 1.30
C LEU A 49 -15.92 5.16 1.20
N MET A 50 -16.22 3.88 1.41
CA MET A 50 -17.61 3.39 1.38
C MET A 50 -18.45 3.99 2.50
N ASN A 51 -17.94 4.02 3.74
CA ASN A 51 -18.65 4.63 4.88
C ASN A 51 -18.94 6.11 4.66
N ALA A 52 -17.98 6.85 4.14
CA ALA A 52 -18.19 8.28 3.83
C ALA A 52 -19.25 8.49 2.73
N ALA A 53 -19.22 7.65 1.69
CA ALA A 53 -20.18 7.70 0.60
C ALA A 53 -21.60 7.30 1.06
N GLU A 54 -21.74 6.28 1.91
CA GLU A 54 -23.02 5.90 2.52
C GLU A 54 -23.55 7.00 3.45
N LYS A 55 -22.70 7.51 4.35
CA LYS A 55 -23.07 8.57 5.31
C LYS A 55 -23.50 9.86 4.63
N SER A 56 -22.86 10.24 3.52
CA SER A 56 -23.22 11.42 2.74
C SER A 56 -24.43 11.22 1.82
N GLY A 57 -24.95 9.99 1.71
CA GLY A 57 -26.04 9.64 0.79
C GLY A 57 -25.62 9.58 -0.68
N LYS A 58 -24.33 9.63 -0.99
CA LYS A 58 -23.81 9.44 -2.35
C LYS A 58 -23.93 7.98 -2.77
N LEU A 59 -23.62 7.03 -1.89
CA LEU A 59 -23.79 5.60 -2.12
C LEU A 59 -25.08 5.11 -1.48
N LYS A 60 -26.00 4.59 -2.30
CA LYS A 60 -27.32 4.07 -1.87
C LYS A 60 -27.47 2.63 -2.29
N LYS A 61 -28.35 1.88 -1.62
CA LYS A 61 -28.66 0.49 -1.98
C LYS A 61 -29.04 0.37 -3.46
N GLY A 62 -28.47 -0.64 -4.12
CA GLY A 62 -28.70 -0.91 -5.54
C GLY A 62 -27.76 -0.17 -6.50
N MET A 63 -27.03 0.82 -6.04
CA MET A 63 -26.01 1.48 -6.87
C MET A 63 -24.79 0.58 -7.09
N GLU A 64 -24.06 0.85 -8.18
CA GLU A 64 -22.82 0.20 -8.52
C GLU A 64 -21.64 1.10 -8.19
N ILE A 65 -20.58 0.52 -7.63
CA ILE A 65 -19.33 1.21 -7.29
C ILE A 65 -18.33 0.98 -8.41
N PHE A 66 -17.67 2.03 -8.86
CA PHE A 66 -16.61 2.00 -9.86
C PHE A 66 -15.31 2.53 -9.26
N GLU A 67 -14.20 1.83 -9.46
CA GLU A 67 -12.90 2.29 -8.96
C GLU A 67 -11.76 1.92 -9.92
N SER A 68 -10.85 2.87 -10.12
CA SER A 68 -9.62 2.65 -10.88
C SER A 68 -8.60 1.89 -10.03
N SER A 69 -8.64 0.57 -10.10
CA SER A 69 -7.66 -0.29 -9.44
C SER A 69 -7.71 -1.70 -10.00
N SER A 70 -6.54 -2.31 -10.22
CA SER A 70 -6.38 -3.74 -10.54
C SER A 70 -5.79 -4.55 -9.40
N GLY A 71 -5.55 -3.92 -8.23
CA GLY A 71 -4.84 -4.52 -7.09
C GLY A 71 -5.67 -4.52 -5.81
N ASN A 72 -4.97 -4.31 -4.70
CA ASN A 72 -5.52 -4.46 -3.34
C ASN A 72 -6.74 -3.58 -3.06
N THR A 73 -6.82 -2.35 -3.60
CA THR A 73 -8.02 -1.52 -3.43
C THR A 73 -9.24 -2.14 -4.08
N ALA A 74 -9.10 -2.63 -5.32
CA ALA A 74 -10.22 -3.29 -6.00
C ALA A 74 -10.63 -4.59 -5.29
N LYS A 75 -9.67 -5.37 -4.78
CA LYS A 75 -9.94 -6.57 -3.98
C LYS A 75 -10.74 -6.23 -2.71
N ALA A 76 -10.31 -5.21 -1.96
CA ALA A 76 -10.98 -4.77 -0.73
C ALA A 76 -12.39 -4.21 -1.01
N LEU A 77 -12.55 -3.41 -2.07
CA LEU A 77 -13.85 -2.90 -2.49
C LEU A 77 -14.79 -4.01 -2.96
N ALA A 78 -14.27 -5.03 -3.68
CA ALA A 78 -15.06 -6.18 -4.08
C ALA A 78 -15.55 -6.97 -2.86
N MET A 79 -14.67 -7.23 -1.89
CA MET A 79 -15.02 -7.89 -0.62
C MET A 79 -16.12 -7.14 0.14
N LEU A 80 -15.93 -5.84 0.38
CA LEU A 80 -16.91 -5.05 1.12
C LEU A 80 -18.21 -4.87 0.35
N SER A 81 -18.16 -4.75 -0.97
CA SER A 81 -19.36 -4.69 -1.82
C SER A 81 -20.18 -5.96 -1.73
N ALA A 82 -19.53 -7.12 -1.79
CA ALA A 82 -20.20 -8.41 -1.59
C ALA A 82 -20.85 -8.49 -0.19
N ALA A 83 -20.13 -8.09 0.86
CA ALA A 83 -20.63 -8.14 2.24
C ALA A 83 -21.82 -7.19 2.49
N ARG A 84 -21.84 -6.03 1.83
CA ARG A 84 -22.86 -4.98 2.03
C ARG A 84 -23.97 -4.99 0.96
N GLY A 85 -23.90 -5.90 -0.03
CA GLY A 85 -24.91 -6.05 -1.08
C GLY A 85 -24.84 -4.97 -2.18
N TYR A 86 -23.65 -4.43 -2.45
CA TYR A 86 -23.39 -3.54 -3.58
C TYR A 86 -22.83 -4.31 -4.79
N LYS A 87 -23.01 -3.75 -5.97
CA LYS A 87 -22.27 -4.15 -7.16
C LYS A 87 -20.94 -3.39 -7.21
N PHE A 88 -19.90 -4.05 -7.71
CA PHE A 88 -18.59 -3.44 -7.87
C PHE A 88 -18.00 -3.75 -9.24
N THR A 89 -17.49 -2.75 -9.91
CA THR A 89 -16.73 -2.87 -11.16
C THR A 89 -15.37 -2.19 -11.02
N ALA A 90 -14.32 -2.98 -11.12
CA ALA A 90 -12.94 -2.50 -11.16
C ALA A 90 -12.58 -2.07 -12.59
N ILE A 91 -12.03 -0.86 -12.73
CA ILE A 91 -11.51 -0.35 -13.99
C ILE A 91 -10.04 -0.72 -14.06
N VAL A 92 -9.70 -1.58 -15.01
CA VAL A 92 -8.38 -2.22 -15.13
C VAL A 92 -7.80 -2.02 -16.54
N ASP A 93 -6.52 -2.33 -16.70
CA ASP A 93 -5.86 -2.39 -18.01
C ASP A 93 -5.36 -3.81 -18.33
N LYS A 94 -4.94 -4.01 -19.57
CA LYS A 94 -4.47 -5.30 -20.09
C LYS A 94 -3.19 -5.84 -19.45
N HIS A 95 -2.45 -5.01 -18.70
CA HIS A 95 -1.20 -5.38 -18.06
C HIS A 95 -1.39 -5.86 -16.62
N ALA A 96 -2.62 -5.79 -16.10
CA ALA A 96 -2.94 -6.23 -14.75
C ALA A 96 -2.69 -7.74 -14.56
N PRO A 97 -1.97 -8.18 -13.49
CA PRO A 97 -1.70 -9.59 -13.25
C PRO A 97 -2.97 -10.41 -13.07
N ALA A 98 -3.01 -11.60 -13.69
CA ALA A 98 -4.20 -12.47 -13.68
C ALA A 98 -4.65 -12.84 -12.24
N ASP A 99 -3.71 -13.13 -11.34
CA ASP A 99 -4.02 -13.49 -9.95
C ASP A 99 -4.74 -12.37 -9.21
N LYS A 100 -4.31 -11.11 -9.43
CA LYS A 100 -4.99 -9.93 -8.85
C LYS A 100 -6.40 -9.78 -9.41
N LEU A 101 -6.58 -9.95 -10.73
CA LEU A 101 -7.89 -9.89 -11.36
C LEU A 101 -8.83 -11.02 -10.90
N ASN A 102 -8.30 -12.22 -10.74
CA ASN A 102 -9.05 -13.38 -10.25
C ASN A 102 -9.52 -13.17 -8.80
N SER A 103 -8.73 -12.53 -7.95
CA SER A 103 -9.14 -12.21 -6.58
C SER A 103 -10.34 -11.25 -6.53
N ILE A 104 -10.43 -10.28 -7.45
CA ILE A 104 -11.57 -9.37 -7.58
C ILE A 104 -12.83 -10.15 -8.00
N ARG A 105 -12.68 -11.03 -9.01
CA ARG A 105 -13.79 -11.88 -9.49
C ARG A 105 -14.29 -12.86 -8.42
N ALA A 106 -13.39 -13.40 -7.59
CA ALA A 106 -13.74 -14.32 -6.52
C ALA A 106 -14.69 -13.71 -5.49
N TYR A 107 -14.61 -12.38 -5.27
CA TYR A 107 -15.57 -11.62 -4.46
C TYR A 107 -16.81 -11.15 -5.25
N GLY A 108 -17.00 -11.57 -6.50
CA GLY A 108 -18.12 -11.16 -7.33
C GLY A 108 -17.96 -9.82 -8.04
N GLY A 109 -16.79 -9.19 -7.94
CA GLY A 109 -16.49 -7.96 -8.65
C GLY A 109 -16.36 -8.17 -10.16
N LYS A 110 -16.85 -7.21 -10.94
CA LYS A 110 -16.69 -7.17 -12.38
C LYS A 110 -15.40 -6.46 -12.76
N LEU A 111 -14.90 -6.75 -13.95
CA LEU A 111 -13.74 -6.08 -14.54
C LEU A 111 -14.18 -5.36 -15.81
N HIS A 112 -13.83 -4.09 -15.89
CA HIS A 112 -13.93 -3.29 -17.11
C HIS A 112 -12.51 -2.98 -17.59
N PHE A 113 -12.16 -3.47 -18.78
CA PHE A 113 -10.86 -3.26 -19.38
C PHE A 113 -10.88 -1.97 -20.19
N CYS A 114 -10.10 -0.97 -19.77
CA CYS A 114 -9.93 0.24 -20.55
C CYS A 114 -9.28 -0.07 -21.90
N THR A 115 -9.84 0.51 -22.95
CA THR A 115 -9.29 0.49 -24.31
C THR A 115 -8.73 1.86 -24.67
N ASP A 116 -7.80 1.90 -25.63
CA ASP A 116 -7.23 3.15 -26.15
C ASP A 116 -8.32 4.05 -26.78
N GLU A 117 -9.46 3.47 -27.20
CA GLU A 117 -10.60 4.16 -27.80
C GLU A 117 -11.44 4.92 -26.77
N GLU A 118 -11.43 4.50 -25.49
CA GLU A 118 -12.18 5.15 -24.42
C GLU A 118 -11.57 6.47 -23.96
N ASP A 119 -10.33 6.74 -24.33
CA ASP A 119 -9.66 8.00 -24.01
C ASP A 119 -8.93 8.62 -25.21
N PRO A 120 -9.68 9.33 -26.09
CA PRO A 120 -9.09 9.99 -27.26
C PRO A 120 -8.09 11.10 -26.90
N LYS A 121 -8.02 11.52 -25.64
CA LYS A 121 -7.03 12.51 -25.17
C LYS A 121 -5.65 11.87 -24.95
N GLY A 122 -5.58 10.54 -24.93
CA GLY A 122 -4.37 9.82 -24.58
C GLY A 122 -3.93 10.09 -23.13
N GLY A 123 -2.75 9.68 -22.78
CA GLY A 123 -2.18 9.92 -21.46
C GLY A 123 -1.74 8.62 -20.79
N HIS A 124 -1.40 8.72 -19.52
CA HIS A 124 -0.96 7.57 -18.76
C HIS A 124 -2.13 6.65 -18.43
N LEU A 125 -1.92 5.32 -18.49
CA LEU A 125 -2.97 4.32 -18.20
C LEU A 125 -3.66 4.53 -16.84
N VAL A 126 -2.97 5.06 -15.85
CA VAL A 126 -3.58 5.41 -14.56
C VAL A 126 -4.64 6.49 -14.73
N ASP A 127 -4.35 7.54 -15.49
CA ASP A 127 -5.29 8.66 -15.71
C ASP A 127 -6.45 8.24 -16.60
N VAL A 128 -6.19 7.39 -17.62
CA VAL A 128 -7.22 6.77 -18.47
C VAL A 128 -8.23 6.01 -17.60
N ARG A 129 -7.75 5.12 -16.74
CA ARG A 129 -8.61 4.34 -15.82
C ARG A 129 -9.40 5.22 -14.85
N ARG A 130 -8.79 6.29 -14.31
CA ARG A 130 -9.45 7.23 -13.40
C ARG A 130 -10.60 7.95 -14.12
N ARG A 131 -10.37 8.42 -15.36
CA ARG A 131 -11.43 9.06 -16.17
C ARG A 131 -12.55 8.08 -16.53
N ALA A 132 -12.22 6.86 -16.91
CA ALA A 132 -13.20 5.82 -17.24
C ALA A 132 -14.06 5.47 -16.01
N ALA A 133 -13.47 5.31 -14.82
CA ALA A 133 -14.22 5.05 -13.58
C ALA A 133 -15.23 6.16 -13.29
N LYS A 134 -14.82 7.43 -13.43
CA LYS A 134 -15.71 8.58 -13.25
C LYS A 134 -16.83 8.61 -14.29
N LYS A 135 -16.50 8.44 -15.56
CA LYS A 135 -17.44 8.43 -16.67
C LYS A 135 -18.51 7.35 -16.51
N LEU A 136 -18.09 6.10 -16.24
CA LEU A 136 -19.02 4.99 -16.05
C LEU A 136 -19.95 5.19 -14.84
N ALA A 137 -19.43 5.76 -13.75
CA ALA A 137 -20.26 6.11 -12.59
C ALA A 137 -21.33 7.15 -12.94
N GLU A 138 -21.00 8.17 -13.72
CA GLU A 138 -21.94 9.21 -14.17
C GLU A 138 -23.00 8.64 -15.12
N GLU A 139 -22.60 7.82 -16.10
CA GLU A 139 -23.49 7.25 -17.12
C GLU A 139 -24.47 6.22 -16.55
N THR A 140 -24.09 5.52 -15.46
CA THR A 140 -24.91 4.43 -14.88
C THR A 140 -25.61 4.84 -13.58
N ASN A 141 -25.53 6.10 -13.19
CA ASN A 141 -26.00 6.57 -11.87
C ASN A 141 -25.34 5.75 -10.72
N GLY A 142 -24.10 5.37 -10.91
CA GLY A 142 -23.25 4.71 -9.91
C GLY A 142 -22.38 5.68 -9.13
N VAL A 143 -21.38 5.15 -8.41
CA VAL A 143 -20.45 5.96 -7.60
C VAL A 143 -19.02 5.60 -7.93
N ASN A 144 -18.20 6.59 -8.28
CA ASN A 144 -16.75 6.50 -8.23
C ASN A 144 -16.28 7.00 -6.86
N LEU A 145 -15.53 6.16 -6.12
CA LEU A 145 -15.06 6.49 -4.77
C LEU A 145 -13.77 7.32 -4.80
N ASP A 146 -12.99 7.20 -5.87
CA ASP A 146 -11.76 7.96 -6.14
C ASP A 146 -10.71 7.89 -5.03
N GLN A 147 -10.05 6.75 -4.91
CA GLN A 147 -9.00 6.54 -3.90
C GLN A 147 -7.84 7.55 -3.97
N TYR A 148 -7.67 8.24 -5.09
CA TYR A 148 -6.54 9.13 -5.35
C TYR A 148 -6.75 10.55 -4.82
N ASP A 149 -7.96 11.09 -5.00
CA ASP A 149 -8.25 12.50 -4.69
C ASP A 149 -9.31 12.69 -3.60
N ASN A 150 -9.96 11.61 -3.15
CA ASN A 150 -10.98 11.69 -2.10
C ASN A 150 -10.35 11.85 -0.72
N PRO A 151 -10.58 12.97 0.00
CA PRO A 151 -9.97 13.26 1.29
C PRO A 151 -10.41 12.30 2.42
N GLU A 152 -11.50 11.56 2.23
CA GLU A 152 -11.91 10.54 3.22
C GLU A 152 -10.94 9.34 3.26
N ASN A 153 -10.09 9.15 2.22
CA ASN A 153 -9.07 8.13 2.23
C ASN A 153 -7.97 8.41 3.28
N PRO A 154 -7.21 9.52 3.23
CA PRO A 154 -6.22 9.81 4.28
C PRO A 154 -6.87 9.98 5.67
N LYS A 155 -8.07 10.54 5.76
CA LYS A 155 -8.82 10.65 7.01
C LYS A 155 -9.14 9.27 7.63
N GLY A 156 -9.40 8.25 6.79
CA GLY A 156 -9.55 6.87 7.26
C GLY A 156 -8.29 6.34 7.96
N PHE A 157 -7.11 6.60 7.42
CA PHE A 157 -5.83 6.22 8.03
C PHE A 157 -5.50 7.04 9.27
N TYR A 158 -5.81 8.33 9.29
CA TYR A 158 -5.70 9.19 10.47
C TYR A 158 -6.49 8.59 11.64
N ASN A 159 -7.75 8.24 11.43
CA ASN A 159 -8.65 7.76 12.47
C ASN A 159 -8.40 6.30 12.91
N THR A 160 -7.60 5.54 12.16
CA THR A 160 -7.38 4.11 12.42
C THR A 160 -5.89 3.78 12.54
N LEU A 161 -5.16 3.68 11.44
CA LEU A 161 -3.76 3.23 11.43
C LEU A 161 -2.85 4.12 12.27
N GLY A 162 -2.96 5.45 12.12
CA GLY A 162 -2.15 6.39 12.91
C GLY A 162 -2.41 6.24 14.41
N LYS A 163 -3.68 6.12 14.79
CA LYS A 163 -4.09 5.91 16.18
C LYS A 163 -3.57 4.58 16.73
N GLU A 164 -3.76 3.48 15.99
CA GLU A 164 -3.29 2.15 16.40
C GLU A 164 -1.76 2.11 16.59
N ILE A 165 -1.01 2.74 15.68
CA ILE A 165 0.46 2.82 15.79
C ILE A 165 0.86 3.55 17.07
N LEU A 166 0.26 4.68 17.37
CA LEU A 166 0.56 5.44 18.59
C LEU A 166 0.18 4.69 19.87
N GLU A 167 -0.95 3.96 19.86
CA GLU A 167 -1.37 3.14 21.00
C GLU A 167 -0.43 1.94 21.23
N GLN A 168 0.11 1.36 20.17
CA GLN A 168 1.01 0.20 20.23
C GLN A 168 2.46 0.57 20.49
N VAL A 169 2.91 1.75 20.00
CA VAL A 169 4.27 2.28 20.15
C VAL A 169 4.18 3.78 20.52
N PRO A 170 3.87 4.11 21.81
CA PRO A 170 3.56 5.49 22.23
C PRO A 170 4.70 6.50 22.02
N ASP A 171 5.94 6.03 22.07
CA ASP A 171 7.17 6.82 21.94
C ASP A 171 7.89 6.55 20.61
N ILE A 172 7.12 6.35 19.54
CA ILE A 172 7.63 6.17 18.18
C ILE A 172 8.49 7.35 17.72
N ASP A 173 9.67 7.07 17.16
CA ASP A 173 10.57 8.07 16.58
C ASP A 173 10.45 8.14 15.05
N TYR A 174 10.22 6.99 14.38
CA TYR A 174 10.19 6.89 12.91
C TYR A 174 8.99 6.08 12.42
N LEU A 175 8.26 6.62 11.46
CA LEU A 175 7.30 5.88 10.65
C LEU A 175 7.82 5.79 9.22
N ILE A 176 7.96 4.56 8.70
CA ILE A 176 8.37 4.33 7.32
C ILE A 176 7.25 3.60 6.57
N GLY A 177 6.93 4.11 5.40
CA GLY A 177 5.98 3.48 4.49
C GLY A 177 6.26 3.83 3.04
N THR A 178 5.55 3.18 2.14
CA THR A 178 5.64 3.46 0.71
C THR A 178 4.55 4.44 0.28
N ILE A 179 4.79 5.16 -0.81
CA ILE A 179 3.85 6.13 -1.35
C ILE A 179 3.32 5.71 -2.72
N GLY A 180 2.00 5.58 -2.81
CA GLY A 180 1.23 5.40 -4.04
C GLY A 180 0.15 6.49 -4.11
N THR A 181 -1.05 6.25 -3.56
CA THR A 181 -2.07 7.30 -3.41
C THR A 181 -1.74 8.33 -2.31
N GLY A 182 -0.73 8.06 -1.49
CA GLY A 182 -0.28 8.91 -0.40
C GLY A 182 -1.07 8.77 0.90
N SER A 183 -2.29 8.24 0.85
CA SER A 183 -3.26 8.31 1.95
C SER A 183 -2.79 7.66 3.26
N SER A 184 -2.09 6.54 3.20
CA SER A 184 -1.62 5.84 4.42
C SER A 184 -0.61 6.66 5.21
N LEU A 185 0.42 7.18 4.53
CA LEU A 185 1.42 8.02 5.19
C LEU A 185 0.86 9.40 5.56
N SER A 186 0.10 10.04 4.64
CA SER A 186 -0.49 11.35 4.94
C SER A 186 -1.41 11.28 6.16
N GLY A 187 -2.34 10.33 6.19
CA GLY A 187 -3.26 10.19 7.31
C GLY A 187 -2.58 9.81 8.61
N SER A 188 -1.79 8.74 8.61
CA SER A 188 -1.11 8.27 9.83
C SER A 188 -0.06 9.27 10.31
N GLY A 189 0.69 9.88 9.38
CA GLY A 189 1.72 10.87 9.70
C GLY A 189 1.14 12.13 10.34
N HIS A 190 -0.01 12.64 9.86
CA HIS A 190 -0.71 13.75 10.52
C HIS A 190 -1.09 13.39 11.94
N TYR A 191 -1.73 12.23 12.16
CA TYR A 191 -2.11 11.80 13.51
C TYR A 191 -0.90 11.73 14.44
N LEU A 192 0.18 11.11 14.00
CA LEU A 192 1.39 10.97 14.81
C LEU A 192 2.03 12.32 15.12
N LYS A 193 2.20 13.21 14.12
CA LYS A 193 2.81 14.54 14.32
C LYS A 193 1.96 15.48 15.19
N GLU A 194 0.65 15.31 15.24
CA GLU A 194 -0.20 16.05 16.19
C GLU A 194 0.05 15.65 17.65
N HIS A 195 0.47 14.39 17.90
CA HIS A 195 0.73 13.89 19.24
C HIS A 195 2.22 13.91 19.62
N ASN A 196 3.12 13.78 18.63
CA ASN A 196 4.56 13.87 18.76
C ASN A 196 5.14 14.58 17.54
N LYS A 197 5.51 15.86 17.69
CA LYS A 197 6.06 16.69 16.61
C LYS A 197 7.42 16.22 16.10
N ASP A 198 8.15 15.48 16.92
CA ASP A 198 9.51 15.04 16.62
C ASP A 198 9.54 13.73 15.80
N VAL A 199 8.39 13.03 15.70
CA VAL A 199 8.32 11.80 14.88
C VAL A 199 8.71 12.09 13.43
N LYS A 200 9.58 11.26 12.86
CA LYS A 200 10.06 11.36 11.49
C LYS A 200 9.24 10.46 10.56
N ILE A 201 8.66 11.06 9.54
CA ILE A 201 7.87 10.35 8.52
C ILE A 201 8.71 10.21 7.26
N ILE A 202 9.02 8.97 6.89
CA ILE A 202 9.84 8.65 5.71
C ILE A 202 9.00 7.96 4.67
N ALA A 203 8.94 8.55 3.47
CA ALA A 203 8.23 8.02 2.32
C ALA A 203 9.18 7.32 1.35
N LEU A 204 8.85 6.10 0.95
CA LEU A 204 9.62 5.36 -0.04
C LEU A 204 8.84 5.19 -1.32
N GLU A 205 9.54 5.33 -2.44
CA GLU A 205 9.02 4.99 -3.76
C GLU A 205 10.00 4.09 -4.54
N PRO A 206 9.49 3.32 -5.52
CA PRO A 206 10.36 2.54 -6.39
C PRO A 206 11.36 3.43 -7.12
N LYS A 207 12.58 2.96 -7.29
CA LYS A 207 13.56 3.63 -8.14
C LYS A 207 13.05 3.64 -9.58
N GLY A 208 12.72 4.82 -10.07
CA GLY A 208 12.04 5.02 -11.37
C GLY A 208 10.65 5.64 -11.24
N SER A 209 10.10 5.72 -10.04
CA SER A 209 8.89 6.50 -9.78
C SER A 209 9.13 8.00 -9.93
N SER A 210 8.06 8.75 -10.15
CA SER A 210 8.11 10.19 -10.41
C SER A 210 7.27 11.05 -9.47
N HIS A 211 6.93 10.58 -8.27
CA HIS A 211 6.30 11.45 -7.28
C HIS A 211 7.20 12.63 -6.89
N PHE A 212 8.47 12.34 -6.66
CA PHE A 212 9.46 13.33 -6.21
C PHE A 212 10.56 13.58 -7.23
N SER A 213 10.55 12.90 -8.39
CA SER A 213 11.52 13.08 -9.48
C SER A 213 10.81 13.17 -10.82
N PRO A 214 11.14 14.17 -11.67
CA PRO A 214 10.56 14.27 -13.03
C PRO A 214 11.09 13.20 -13.99
N ARG A 215 12.15 12.46 -13.61
CA ARG A 215 12.81 11.46 -14.46
C ARG A 215 12.41 10.06 -13.99
N GLY A 216 11.23 9.61 -14.43
CA GLY A 216 10.79 8.23 -14.22
C GLY A 216 11.32 7.26 -15.25
N HIS A 217 11.45 5.99 -14.87
CA HIS A 217 11.69 4.85 -15.77
C HIS A 217 10.87 3.66 -15.29
N GLY A 218 10.81 2.56 -16.09
CA GLY A 218 10.07 1.36 -15.72
C GLY A 218 10.63 0.68 -14.48
N TYR A 219 9.74 0.10 -13.67
CA TYR A 219 10.02 -0.73 -12.50
C TYR A 219 8.95 -1.82 -12.39
N PHE A 220 9.23 -2.89 -11.61
CA PHE A 220 8.33 -4.03 -11.44
C PHE A 220 7.53 -4.00 -10.14
N ILE A 221 8.01 -3.27 -9.13
CA ILE A 221 7.28 -3.06 -7.86
C ILE A 221 5.88 -2.51 -8.16
N SER A 222 4.86 -3.09 -7.55
CA SER A 222 3.46 -2.75 -7.84
C SER A 222 2.76 -2.17 -6.61
N GLY A 223 2.02 -1.11 -6.82
CA GLY A 223 1.26 -0.43 -5.76
C GLY A 223 1.85 0.91 -5.36
N PRO A 224 3.07 1.00 -4.82
CA PRO A 224 3.72 2.28 -4.63
C PRO A 224 4.30 2.83 -5.94
N GLY A 225 4.62 4.13 -5.90
CA GLY A 225 5.17 4.83 -7.04
C GLY A 225 4.14 5.36 -8.01
N TYR A 226 4.60 6.23 -8.90
CA TYR A 226 3.78 6.85 -9.92
C TYR A 226 4.57 7.03 -11.22
N PRO A 227 3.97 6.75 -12.38
CA PRO A 227 4.68 6.85 -13.64
C PRO A 227 4.88 8.32 -14.05
N ALA A 228 5.96 8.58 -14.80
CA ALA A 228 6.27 9.91 -15.29
C ALA A 228 5.14 10.46 -16.18
N GLY A 229 4.74 11.70 -15.93
CA GLY A 229 3.72 12.40 -16.71
C GLY A 229 2.27 12.10 -16.30
N ALA A 230 2.03 11.19 -15.34
CA ALA A 230 0.70 11.00 -14.81
C ALA A 230 0.34 12.08 -13.77
N ILE A 231 -0.97 12.30 -13.58
CA ILE A 231 -1.49 13.30 -12.63
C ILE A 231 -1.35 12.79 -11.21
N LEU A 232 -0.53 13.44 -10.40
CA LEU A 232 -0.31 13.04 -9.01
C LEU A 232 -1.59 13.06 -8.17
N PRO A 233 -1.75 12.10 -7.24
CA PRO A 233 -2.87 12.08 -6.31
C PRO A 233 -2.87 13.29 -5.37
N LYS A 234 -4.04 13.88 -5.12
CA LYS A 234 -4.21 14.98 -4.17
C LYS A 234 -4.12 14.56 -2.71
N ASN A 235 -4.23 13.27 -2.44
CA ASN A 235 -4.12 12.72 -1.08
C ASN A 235 -2.69 12.67 -0.54
N ILE A 236 -1.70 13.02 -1.37
CA ILE A 236 -0.31 13.12 -0.94
C ILE A 236 -0.09 14.47 -0.28
N ASP A 237 0.18 14.47 1.02
CA ASP A 237 0.65 15.65 1.73
C ASP A 237 2.15 15.54 1.98
N THR A 238 2.93 16.29 1.21
CA THR A 238 4.39 16.31 1.32
C THR A 238 4.88 17.13 2.51
N THR A 239 4.02 17.95 3.13
CA THR A 239 4.42 18.84 4.24
C THR A 239 4.71 18.08 5.53
N ILE A 240 4.17 16.86 5.65
CA ILE A 240 4.41 16.00 6.82
C ILE A 240 5.64 15.10 6.67
N LEU A 241 6.20 15.02 5.46
CA LEU A 241 7.33 14.14 5.17
C LEU A 241 8.64 14.79 5.61
N ASP A 242 9.42 14.08 6.42
CA ASP A 242 10.77 14.51 6.80
C ASP A 242 11.82 14.06 5.77
N LYS A 243 11.56 12.94 5.10
CA LYS A 243 12.44 12.40 4.04
C LYS A 243 11.65 11.60 3.04
N ASN A 244 12.10 11.62 1.79
CA ASN A 244 11.73 10.64 0.76
C ASN A 244 12.98 9.98 0.21
N ASP A 245 12.87 8.70 -0.16
CA ASP A 245 13.98 7.94 -0.72
C ASP A 245 13.47 6.84 -1.67
N TYR A 246 14.39 6.15 -2.33
CA TYR A 246 14.13 5.19 -3.38
C TYR A 246 14.69 3.81 -3.03
N VAL A 247 13.92 2.77 -3.41
CA VAL A 247 14.39 1.39 -3.34
C VAL A 247 14.17 0.73 -4.70
N SER A 248 15.16 -0.01 -5.20
CA SER A 248 15.07 -0.70 -6.47
C SER A 248 14.28 -2.02 -6.36
N ASP A 249 13.79 -2.52 -7.50
CA ASP A 249 13.15 -3.84 -7.59
C ASP A 249 14.04 -4.95 -7.01
N LYS A 250 15.33 -4.91 -7.36
CA LYS A 250 16.31 -5.89 -6.89
C LYS A 250 16.42 -5.91 -5.38
N GLU A 251 16.54 -4.76 -4.75
CA GLU A 251 16.61 -4.62 -3.30
C GLU A 251 15.32 -5.11 -2.62
N ALA A 252 14.16 -4.68 -3.11
CA ALA A 252 12.87 -5.07 -2.56
C ALA A 252 12.62 -6.59 -2.68
N PHE A 253 12.83 -7.17 -3.86
CA PHE A 253 12.46 -8.56 -4.11
C PHE A 253 13.39 -9.57 -3.42
N ASN A 254 14.69 -9.30 -3.33
CA ASN A 254 15.59 -10.15 -2.54
C ASN A 254 15.25 -10.05 -1.04
N THR A 255 14.82 -8.88 -0.56
CA THR A 255 14.36 -8.72 0.83
C THR A 255 13.07 -9.50 1.11
N MET A 256 12.08 -9.47 0.21
CA MET A 256 10.87 -10.31 0.33
C MET A 256 11.23 -11.79 0.48
N ARG A 257 12.11 -12.30 -0.39
CA ARG A 257 12.57 -13.69 -0.38
C ARG A 257 13.27 -14.02 0.93
N PHE A 258 14.20 -13.18 1.36
CA PHE A 258 14.90 -13.35 2.63
C PHE A 258 13.95 -13.47 3.82
N PHE A 259 12.96 -12.57 3.92
CA PHE A 259 11.99 -12.61 5.01
C PHE A 259 11.09 -13.86 4.95
N GLY A 260 10.68 -14.30 3.76
CA GLY A 260 9.96 -15.57 3.58
C GLY A 260 10.76 -16.77 4.02
N GLU A 261 12.00 -16.88 3.54
CA GLU A 261 12.88 -18.06 3.74
C GLU A 261 13.47 -18.13 5.16
N HIS A 262 13.82 -16.98 5.77
CA HIS A 262 14.58 -16.95 7.02
C HIS A 262 13.80 -16.44 8.23
N LYS A 263 12.70 -15.73 8.03
CA LYS A 263 11.87 -15.17 9.12
C LYS A 263 10.43 -15.70 9.13
N GLY A 264 10.03 -16.50 8.14
CA GLY A 264 8.67 -17.02 8.03
C GLY A 264 7.63 -15.94 7.73
N LEU A 265 8.06 -14.78 7.21
CA LEU A 265 7.20 -13.64 6.92
C LEU A 265 7.05 -13.46 5.41
N LEU A 266 5.95 -13.92 4.86
CA LEU A 266 5.64 -13.77 3.44
C LEU A 266 5.02 -12.39 3.20
N VAL A 267 5.85 -11.42 2.83
CA VAL A 267 5.49 -10.00 2.67
C VAL A 267 5.48 -9.59 1.20
N GLY A 268 4.71 -8.55 0.85
CA GLY A 268 4.63 -8.00 -0.51
C GLY A 268 5.82 -7.09 -0.87
N ASP A 269 5.83 -6.62 -2.12
CA ASP A 269 6.94 -5.85 -2.71
C ASP A 269 7.22 -4.51 -2.01
N SER A 270 6.16 -3.76 -1.70
CA SER A 270 6.27 -2.53 -0.93
C SER A 270 6.81 -2.76 0.49
N SER A 271 6.53 -3.92 1.06
CA SER A 271 7.05 -4.32 2.37
C SER A 271 8.54 -4.70 2.28
N GLY A 272 8.96 -5.35 1.19
CA GLY A 272 10.38 -5.57 0.88
C GLY A 272 11.15 -4.26 0.81
N MET A 273 10.55 -3.21 0.23
CA MET A 273 11.16 -1.87 0.19
C MET A 273 11.42 -1.31 1.59
N VAL A 274 10.40 -1.29 2.46
CA VAL A 274 10.54 -0.67 3.79
C VAL A 274 11.51 -1.45 4.67
N LEU A 275 11.56 -2.77 4.55
CA LEU A 275 12.48 -3.63 5.27
C LEU A 275 13.94 -3.43 4.82
N TYR A 276 14.18 -3.38 3.50
CA TYR A 276 15.51 -3.09 2.97
C TYR A 276 16.01 -1.72 3.39
N TYR A 277 15.14 -0.72 3.25
CA TYR A 277 15.48 0.65 3.61
C TYR A 277 15.78 0.82 5.10
N ALA A 278 15.00 0.16 5.98
CA ALA A 278 15.26 0.19 7.42
C ALA A 278 16.66 -0.32 7.76
N MET A 279 17.08 -1.47 7.18
CA MET A 279 18.44 -1.99 7.33
C MET A 279 19.48 -0.95 6.89
N LYS A 280 19.34 -0.41 5.67
CA LYS A 280 20.29 0.57 5.12
C LYS A 280 20.36 1.82 5.99
N PHE A 281 19.21 2.39 6.34
CA PHE A 281 19.10 3.59 7.16
C PHE A 281 19.77 3.40 8.52
N ILE A 282 19.43 2.32 9.23
CA ILE A 282 19.98 2.04 10.56
C ILE A 282 21.49 1.76 10.51
N LYS A 283 22.02 1.13 9.45
CA LYS A 283 23.47 0.94 9.29
C LYS A 283 24.24 2.25 9.08
N GLU A 284 23.60 3.23 8.45
CA GLU A 284 24.20 4.55 8.17
C GLU A 284 24.12 5.51 9.37
N GLU A 285 23.15 5.30 10.29
CA GLU A 285 22.99 6.14 11.46
C GLU A 285 24.07 5.88 12.53
N PRO A 286 24.60 6.92 13.18
CA PRO A 286 25.54 6.76 14.29
C PRO A 286 24.87 6.00 15.45
N VAL A 287 25.68 5.28 16.23
CA VAL A 287 25.21 4.60 17.44
C VAL A 287 24.72 5.65 18.46
N SER A 288 23.55 5.45 19.00
CA SER A 288 22.88 6.33 19.94
C SER A 288 22.82 5.73 21.34
N GLU A 289 22.90 6.57 22.38
CA GLU A 289 22.59 6.15 23.75
C GLU A 289 21.09 5.99 23.98
N LYS A 290 20.26 6.69 23.18
CA LYS A 290 18.80 6.54 23.18
C LYS A 290 18.41 5.38 22.27
N ILE A 291 17.49 4.52 22.74
CA ILE A 291 16.83 3.54 21.88
C ILE A 291 15.87 4.29 20.96
N ASN A 292 16.05 4.12 19.65
CA ASN A 292 15.19 4.70 18.62
C ASN A 292 14.12 3.66 18.21
N LYS A 293 12.87 4.08 18.12
CA LYS A 293 11.74 3.22 17.78
C LYS A 293 11.24 3.52 16.37
N MET A 294 11.30 2.50 15.52
CA MET A 294 10.93 2.59 14.12
C MET A 294 9.77 1.65 13.80
N VAL A 295 8.67 2.18 13.26
CA VAL A 295 7.55 1.39 12.77
C VAL A 295 7.57 1.35 11.24
N LEU A 296 7.52 0.13 10.68
CA LEU A 296 7.41 -0.15 9.26
C LEU A 296 5.99 -0.59 8.91
N ILE A 297 5.36 0.04 7.92
CA ILE A 297 4.05 -0.39 7.42
C ILE A 297 4.25 -1.57 6.47
N ILE A 298 3.85 -2.77 6.88
CA ILE A 298 3.86 -3.99 6.06
C ILE A 298 2.51 -4.09 5.36
N SER A 299 2.47 -3.61 4.13
CA SER A 299 1.24 -3.23 3.42
C SER A 299 0.34 -4.40 3.05
N ASP A 300 0.92 -5.50 2.56
CA ASP A 300 0.19 -6.68 2.06
C ASP A 300 1.01 -7.97 2.16
N SER A 301 0.36 -9.11 1.87
CA SER A 301 0.96 -10.43 1.86
C SER A 301 1.73 -10.71 0.57
N GLY A 302 2.82 -11.47 0.68
CA GLY A 302 3.60 -11.98 -0.44
C GLY A 302 2.86 -12.99 -1.33
N GLU A 303 1.72 -13.53 -0.90
CA GLU A 303 0.92 -14.47 -1.70
C GLU A 303 0.49 -13.92 -3.06
N SER A 304 0.36 -12.60 -3.17
CA SER A 304 0.02 -11.93 -4.45
C SER A 304 1.20 -11.83 -5.42
N TYR A 305 2.38 -12.34 -5.06
CA TYR A 305 3.64 -12.18 -5.80
C TYR A 305 4.37 -13.50 -6.08
N LEU A 306 3.70 -14.65 -5.88
CA LEU A 306 4.30 -15.98 -6.06
C LEU A 306 4.75 -16.25 -7.50
N SER A 307 4.08 -15.69 -8.49
CA SER A 307 4.45 -15.80 -9.90
C SER A 307 5.58 -14.87 -10.35
N HIS A 308 6.02 -13.95 -9.49
CA HIS A 308 7.03 -12.92 -9.78
C HIS A 308 8.22 -13.01 -8.83
N ALA A 309 8.24 -12.22 -7.75
CA ALA A 309 9.37 -12.12 -6.83
C ALA A 309 9.77 -13.45 -6.15
N PHE A 310 8.82 -14.38 -5.97
CA PHE A 310 9.07 -15.71 -5.42
C PHE A 310 9.29 -16.80 -6.49
N ASN A 311 9.30 -16.44 -7.78
CA ASN A 311 9.55 -17.35 -8.90
C ASN A 311 11.00 -17.18 -9.38
N ASP A 312 11.83 -18.21 -9.20
CA ASP A 312 13.25 -18.18 -9.58
C ASP A 312 13.45 -17.90 -11.07
N SER A 313 12.66 -18.54 -11.93
CA SER A 313 12.78 -18.35 -13.38
C SER A 313 12.51 -16.90 -13.78
N TRP A 314 11.50 -16.27 -13.18
CA TRP A 314 11.17 -14.86 -13.41
C TRP A 314 12.27 -13.93 -12.87
N MET A 315 12.76 -14.18 -11.66
CA MET A 315 13.83 -13.39 -11.06
C MET A 315 15.15 -13.46 -11.87
N ILE A 316 15.47 -14.66 -12.40
CA ILE A 316 16.64 -14.86 -13.27
C ILE A 316 16.45 -14.14 -14.62
N GLU A 317 15.28 -14.33 -15.27
CA GLU A 317 14.96 -13.66 -16.57
C GLU A 317 15.08 -12.13 -16.45
N LYS A 318 14.68 -11.56 -15.31
CA LYS A 318 14.73 -10.11 -15.09
C LYS A 318 16.04 -9.62 -14.47
N GLU A 319 17.02 -10.52 -14.25
CA GLU A 319 18.34 -10.20 -13.66
C GLU A 319 18.25 -9.56 -12.26
N LEU A 320 17.25 -10.01 -11.47
CA LEU A 320 16.92 -9.40 -10.17
C LEU A 320 17.50 -10.17 -8.97
N LEU A 321 18.00 -11.39 -9.12
CA LEU A 321 18.64 -12.11 -8.03
C LEU A 321 19.95 -11.45 -7.62
N ASP A 322 20.15 -11.29 -6.30
CA ASP A 322 21.37 -10.72 -5.73
C ASP A 322 21.70 -11.35 -4.38
N LYS A 323 22.73 -12.21 -4.37
CA LYS A 323 23.19 -12.91 -3.17
C LYS A 323 23.84 -11.99 -2.14
N GLN A 324 24.38 -10.84 -2.57
CA GLN A 324 24.97 -9.88 -1.64
C GLN A 324 23.92 -9.23 -0.78
N ILE A 325 22.78 -8.86 -1.37
CA ILE A 325 21.63 -8.30 -0.61
C ILE A 325 21.17 -9.31 0.44
N THR A 326 21.00 -10.58 0.07
CA THR A 326 20.61 -11.64 1.02
C THR A 326 21.61 -11.78 2.17
N LYS A 327 22.91 -11.70 1.88
CA LYS A 327 23.96 -11.75 2.90
C LYS A 327 23.89 -10.54 3.83
N ASP A 328 23.76 -9.34 3.28
CA ASP A 328 23.68 -8.09 4.07
C ASP A 328 22.47 -8.08 5.02
N LEU A 329 21.34 -8.66 4.57
CA LEU A 329 20.15 -8.84 5.39
C LEU A 329 20.36 -9.85 6.52
N ALA A 330 21.03 -10.97 6.22
CA ALA A 330 21.34 -12.00 7.22
C ALA A 330 22.33 -11.50 8.29
N GLU A 331 23.22 -10.59 7.93
CA GLU A 331 24.14 -9.94 8.88
C GLU A 331 23.45 -8.89 9.74
N PHE A 332 22.29 -8.39 9.34
CA PHE A 332 21.57 -7.33 10.05
C PHE A 332 20.38 -7.85 10.87
N TYR A 333 19.53 -8.68 10.30
CA TYR A 333 18.33 -9.22 10.97
C TYR A 333 18.67 -10.54 11.68
N ILE A 334 18.67 -10.51 13.00
CA ILE A 334 19.06 -11.67 13.86
C ILE A 334 17.94 -12.72 13.90
#